data_35634b9e92fa8e134104e8dedb034113
#
_entry.id   35634b9e92fa8e134104e8dedb034113
#
_cell.length_a   1.000
_cell.length_b   1.000
_cell.length_c   1.000
_cell.angle_alpha   90.00
_cell.angle_beta   90.00
_cell.angle_gamma   90.00
#
_symmetry.space_group_name_H-M   'P 1'
#
loop_
_entity.id
_entity.type
_entity.pdbx_description
1 polymer ?
#
loop_
_entity_poly.entity_id
_entity_poly.type
_entity_poly.pdbx_seq_one_letter_code
_entity_poly.pdbx_strand_id
1 'polypeptide(L)'
;MSHIFRDVVTIGSLSFNDGTIVNGSTYRCDLLDGWDDTAEPRVEISEFGYSDGVRTSDRFPKKELYLEVGGYVKVSSRLVGEQAKDLLATYLDVNSTLRITRQGPIPKAIDVRVCSAVEFPQDVGEAFRWLVRVMAPWPYKISPSPKAITAVMFSGIDYYRTYTDSAPYYRTYVNTSPYYRTYTSDTSVSSTGGLPNLVAITNDGNADAYPIIQLTGPLVGRSWELVNESTGESMTFGLDLGSTDTLIIDTLQKTAYLGSQAVEYYVEGDWPHLQPGANILRVLVGVDNPDARITITSYDTWKR
;
A
#
# COMPACT_ATOMS: atom_id res chain seq x y z
N MET A 1 -28.38 1.94 21.09
CA MET A 1 -27.64 0.93 21.89
C MET A 1 -26.19 1.02 21.44
N SER A 2 -25.30 1.56 22.25
CA SER A 2 -23.88 1.60 21.94
C SER A 2 -23.34 0.17 21.95
N HIS A 3 -22.99 -0.35 20.80
CA HIS A 3 -22.23 -1.59 20.74
C HIS A 3 -20.90 -1.33 21.47
N ILE A 4 -20.68 -2.06 22.57
CA ILE A 4 -19.40 -2.03 23.25
C ILE A 4 -18.37 -2.61 22.29
N PHE A 5 -17.58 -1.74 21.72
CA PHE A 5 -16.51 -2.08 20.83
C PHE A 5 -15.44 -2.88 21.59
N ARG A 6 -15.14 -4.10 21.17
CA ARG A 6 -14.23 -5.01 21.87
C ARG A 6 -12.95 -5.32 21.10
N ASP A 7 -12.90 -4.90 19.84
CA ASP A 7 -11.73 -5.19 19.04
C ASP A 7 -10.51 -4.42 19.57
N VAL A 8 -9.34 -5.02 19.45
CA VAL A 8 -8.08 -4.32 19.71
C VAL A 8 -7.90 -3.25 18.66
N VAL A 9 -7.62 -2.04 19.12
CA VAL A 9 -7.32 -0.89 18.28
C VAL A 9 -5.91 -0.43 18.58
N THR A 10 -5.11 -0.17 17.56
CA THR A 10 -3.83 0.51 17.71
C THR A 10 -3.89 1.86 17.02
N ILE A 11 -3.37 2.89 17.67
CA ILE A 11 -3.22 4.24 17.12
C ILE A 11 -1.76 4.59 17.21
N GLY A 12 -1.07 4.63 16.07
CA GLY A 12 0.39 4.70 16.06
C GLY A 12 1.00 3.51 16.79
N SER A 13 1.74 3.76 17.86
CA SER A 13 2.34 2.72 18.71
C SER A 13 1.52 2.39 19.97
N LEU A 14 0.42 3.10 20.22
CA LEU A 14 -0.39 2.89 21.42
C LEU A 14 -1.51 1.89 21.15
N SER A 15 -1.60 0.87 22.01
CA SER A 15 -2.60 -0.20 21.91
C SER A 15 -3.75 0.04 22.89
N PHE A 16 -4.96 -0.21 22.42
CA PHE A 16 -6.20 -0.07 23.17
C PHE A 16 -6.95 -1.40 23.17
N ASN A 17 -7.66 -1.69 24.23
CA ASN A 17 -8.50 -2.89 24.41
C ASN A 17 -7.73 -4.22 24.48
N ASP A 18 -6.41 -4.22 24.43
CA ASP A 18 -5.58 -5.43 24.54
C ASP A 18 -5.34 -5.86 26.00
N GLY A 19 -5.69 -5.01 26.97
CA GLY A 19 -5.48 -5.26 28.39
C GLY A 19 -4.08 -4.90 28.89
N THR A 20 -3.21 -4.39 28.04
CA THR A 20 -1.86 -3.98 28.42
C THR A 20 -1.90 -2.79 29.39
N ILE A 21 -1.04 -2.86 30.42
CA ILE A 21 -0.86 -1.78 31.38
C ILE A 21 0.39 -0.99 30.98
N VAL A 22 0.21 0.27 30.62
CA VAL A 22 1.29 1.19 30.30
C VAL A 22 1.39 2.23 31.42
N ASN A 23 2.53 2.26 32.14
CA ASN A 23 2.78 3.19 33.23
C ASN A 23 1.67 3.21 34.31
N GLY A 24 1.09 2.05 34.62
CA GLY A 24 0.00 1.94 35.62
C GLY A 24 -1.38 2.32 35.07
N SER A 25 -1.53 2.51 33.78
CA SER A 25 -2.76 2.89 33.09
C SER A 25 -3.20 1.81 32.11
N THR A 26 -4.50 1.58 31.99
CA THR A 26 -5.10 0.71 30.97
C THR A 26 -5.94 1.53 30.03
N TYR A 27 -5.59 1.47 28.75
CA TYR A 27 -6.22 2.26 27.70
C TYR A 27 -7.34 1.50 27.03
N ARG A 28 -8.48 2.14 26.87
CA ARG A 28 -9.66 1.60 26.18
C ARG A 28 -10.14 2.56 25.11
N CYS A 29 -10.50 1.99 23.97
CA CYS A 29 -11.18 2.67 22.87
C CYS A 29 -12.59 2.07 22.77
N ASP A 30 -13.62 2.84 23.05
CA ASP A 30 -15.03 2.43 22.98
C ASP A 30 -15.82 3.24 21.94
N LEU A 31 -15.20 4.24 21.34
CA LEU A 31 -15.75 5.06 20.28
C LEU A 31 -14.79 5.07 19.10
N LEU A 32 -15.29 4.64 17.95
CA LEU A 32 -14.61 4.71 16.65
C LEU A 32 -15.69 5.02 15.61
N ASP A 33 -16.25 6.23 15.72
CA ASP A 33 -17.32 6.69 14.85
C ASP A 33 -16.78 7.06 13.46
N GLY A 34 -17.57 6.80 12.42
CA GLY A 34 -17.13 6.96 11.04
C GLY A 34 -16.27 5.80 10.49
N TRP A 35 -15.82 4.86 11.33
CA TRP A 35 -15.00 3.75 10.86
C TRP A 35 -15.71 2.87 9.82
N ASP A 36 -16.96 2.54 10.05
CA ASP A 36 -17.74 1.70 9.14
C ASP A 36 -18.42 2.51 8.02
N ASP A 37 -18.20 3.80 7.97
CA ASP A 37 -18.74 4.67 6.94
C ASP A 37 -17.89 4.62 5.65
N THR A 38 -18.51 5.05 4.57
CA THR A 38 -17.84 5.30 3.30
C THR A 38 -17.78 6.80 3.06
N ALA A 39 -16.63 7.30 2.62
CA ALA A 39 -16.50 8.72 2.30
C ALA A 39 -17.47 9.14 1.20
N GLU A 40 -17.98 10.36 1.34
CA GLU A 40 -18.89 10.96 0.36
C GLU A 40 -18.19 11.15 -1.00
N PRO A 41 -18.94 11.02 -2.12
CA PRO A 41 -18.41 11.38 -3.42
C PRO A 41 -18.21 12.90 -3.51
N ARG A 42 -17.14 13.32 -4.15
CA ARG A 42 -16.98 14.70 -4.61
C ARG A 42 -17.69 14.82 -5.94
N VAL A 43 -18.85 15.45 -5.96
CA VAL A 43 -19.63 15.67 -7.16
C VAL A 43 -19.35 17.08 -7.68
N GLU A 44 -18.71 17.16 -8.84
CA GLU A 44 -18.57 18.41 -9.57
C GLU A 44 -19.67 18.44 -10.64
N ILE A 45 -20.53 19.44 -10.55
CA ILE A 45 -21.68 19.62 -11.42
C ILE A 45 -21.45 20.89 -12.23
N SER A 46 -21.52 20.80 -13.55
CA SER A 46 -21.63 21.96 -14.42
C SER A 46 -22.98 21.97 -15.14
N GLU A 47 -23.69 23.08 -15.08
CA GLU A 47 -24.96 23.24 -15.76
C GLU A 47 -24.79 23.38 -17.27
N PHE A 48 -25.73 22.87 -18.03
CA PHE A 48 -25.82 23.19 -19.47
C PHE A 48 -26.40 24.60 -19.64
N GLY A 49 -25.71 25.45 -20.41
CA GLY A 49 -26.13 26.85 -20.58
C GLY A 49 -27.47 27.05 -21.32
N TYR A 50 -27.95 26.06 -22.06
CA TYR A 50 -29.14 26.20 -22.94
C TYR A 50 -30.04 24.96 -22.96
N SER A 51 -29.85 23.99 -22.09
CA SER A 51 -30.68 22.78 -22.01
C SER A 51 -30.84 22.31 -20.58
N ASP A 52 -31.89 21.53 -20.32
CA ASP A 52 -32.13 20.91 -19.04
C ASP A 52 -31.03 19.87 -18.75
N GLY A 53 -30.65 19.79 -17.48
CA GLY A 53 -29.68 18.81 -17.00
C GLY A 53 -28.32 19.40 -16.66
N VAL A 54 -27.45 18.51 -16.22
CA VAL A 54 -26.08 18.84 -15.77
C VAL A 54 -25.07 17.88 -16.37
N ARG A 55 -23.88 18.35 -16.58
CA ARG A 55 -22.71 17.48 -16.86
C ARG A 55 -22.13 16.99 -15.55
N THR A 56 -21.91 15.71 -15.48
CA THR A 56 -21.16 15.07 -14.39
C THR A 56 -19.97 14.34 -14.95
N SER A 57 -18.93 14.16 -14.16
CA SER A 57 -17.82 13.28 -14.55
C SER A 57 -18.26 11.82 -14.46
N ASP A 58 -17.68 10.95 -15.28
CA ASP A 58 -17.96 9.52 -15.29
C ASP A 58 -17.49 8.82 -14.00
N ARG A 59 -16.57 9.46 -13.27
CA ARG A 59 -16.03 8.97 -12.02
C ARG A 59 -16.06 10.10 -10.99
N PHE A 60 -16.69 9.83 -9.85
CA PHE A 60 -16.69 10.75 -8.70
C PHE A 60 -15.58 10.35 -7.74
N PRO A 61 -14.51 11.15 -7.60
CA PRO A 61 -13.53 10.96 -6.55
C PRO A 61 -14.21 11.09 -5.19
N LYS A 62 -13.66 10.41 -4.18
CA LYS A 62 -14.18 10.51 -2.82
C LYS A 62 -13.54 11.68 -2.09
N LYS A 63 -14.30 12.27 -1.15
CA LYS A 63 -13.77 13.24 -0.19
C LYS A 63 -12.94 12.53 0.87
N GLU A 64 -12.26 13.32 1.69
CA GLU A 64 -11.65 12.85 2.94
C GLU A 64 -12.70 12.22 3.88
N LEU A 65 -12.25 11.30 4.75
CA LEU A 65 -13.10 10.68 5.76
C LEU A 65 -12.73 11.24 7.14
N TYR A 66 -13.72 11.73 7.89
CA TYR A 66 -13.54 12.15 9.26
C TYR A 66 -13.94 11.02 10.20
N LEU A 67 -13.12 10.83 11.24
CA LEU A 67 -13.37 9.84 12.28
C LEU A 67 -13.34 10.53 13.64
N GLU A 68 -14.23 10.10 14.53
CA GLU A 68 -14.21 10.48 15.93
C GLU A 68 -13.77 9.28 16.76
N VAL A 69 -12.64 9.44 17.43
CA VAL A 69 -11.98 8.34 18.15
C VAL A 69 -11.92 8.71 19.63
N GLY A 70 -12.37 7.82 20.48
CA GLY A 70 -12.42 8.08 21.90
C GLY A 70 -12.53 6.83 22.75
N GLY A 71 -12.46 7.09 24.06
CA GLY A 71 -12.56 6.00 25.01
C GLY A 71 -12.34 6.46 26.43
N TYR A 72 -11.83 5.56 27.25
CA TYR A 72 -11.48 5.85 28.64
C TYR A 72 -10.17 5.21 29.03
N VAL A 73 -9.49 5.82 29.99
CA VAL A 73 -8.28 5.30 30.59
C VAL A 73 -8.57 5.03 32.06
N LYS A 74 -8.27 3.80 32.51
CA LYS A 74 -8.26 3.47 33.94
C LYS A 74 -6.87 3.68 34.49
N VAL A 75 -6.79 4.33 35.63
CA VAL A 75 -5.54 4.72 36.27
C VAL A 75 -5.49 4.25 37.74
N SER A 76 -4.30 3.96 38.23
CA SER A 76 -4.10 3.51 39.62
C SER A 76 -4.02 4.64 40.63
N SER A 77 -3.79 5.87 40.18
CA SER A 77 -3.71 7.06 41.02
C SER A 77 -3.91 8.32 40.20
N ARG A 78 -4.20 9.45 40.88
CA ARG A 78 -4.35 10.76 40.22
C ARG A 78 -3.06 11.19 39.49
N LEU A 79 -1.88 10.96 40.04
CA LEU A 79 -0.61 11.28 39.39
C LEU A 79 -0.43 10.51 38.08
N VAL A 80 -0.73 9.20 38.12
CA VAL A 80 -0.70 8.35 36.91
C VAL A 80 -1.74 8.84 35.88
N GLY A 81 -2.88 9.37 36.35
CA GLY A 81 -3.90 9.97 35.47
C GLY A 81 -3.39 11.19 34.71
N GLU A 82 -2.71 12.11 35.39
CA GLU A 82 -2.10 13.28 34.70
C GLU A 82 -1.02 12.85 33.70
N GLN A 83 -0.16 11.89 34.09
CA GLN A 83 0.86 11.35 33.16
C GLN A 83 0.22 10.67 31.94
N ALA A 84 -0.90 10.00 32.11
CA ALA A 84 -1.61 9.34 31.02
C ALA A 84 -2.27 10.36 30.07
N LYS A 85 -2.78 11.49 30.60
CA LYS A 85 -3.30 12.61 29.80
C LYS A 85 -2.17 13.27 29.00
N ASP A 86 -1.03 13.54 29.61
CA ASP A 86 0.16 14.09 28.95
C ASP A 86 0.65 13.16 27.81
N LEU A 87 0.64 11.85 28.06
CA LEU A 87 1.00 10.86 27.07
C LEU A 87 0.05 10.90 25.86
N LEU A 88 -1.26 10.88 26.11
CA LEU A 88 -2.26 10.97 25.04
C LEU A 88 -2.15 12.30 24.28
N ALA A 89 -2.00 13.42 24.96
CA ALA A 89 -1.82 14.72 24.33
C ALA A 89 -0.57 14.78 23.44
N THR A 90 0.52 14.12 23.86
CA THR A 90 1.75 14.05 23.09
C THR A 90 1.61 13.16 21.85
N TYR A 91 0.97 11.99 22.00
CA TYR A 91 0.77 11.06 20.90
C TYR A 91 -0.24 11.53 19.86
N LEU A 92 -1.30 12.17 20.31
CA LEU A 92 -2.41 12.65 19.49
C LEU A 92 -2.32 14.16 19.26
N ASP A 93 -1.11 14.67 19.11
CA ASP A 93 -0.89 16.09 18.82
C ASP A 93 -1.44 16.46 17.44
N VAL A 94 -1.94 17.68 17.34
CA VAL A 94 -2.51 18.25 16.10
C VAL A 94 -1.47 18.21 14.97
N ASN A 95 -1.90 17.80 13.78
CA ASN A 95 -1.10 17.55 12.59
C ASN A 95 -0.23 16.29 12.61
N SER A 96 -0.23 15.49 13.68
CA SER A 96 0.40 14.18 13.66
C SER A 96 -0.24 13.27 12.62
N THR A 97 0.59 12.56 11.86
CA THR A 97 0.13 11.50 10.96
C THR A 97 0.26 10.18 11.67
N LEU A 98 -0.86 9.48 11.80
CA LEU A 98 -0.94 8.22 12.56
C LEU A 98 -1.65 7.17 11.71
N ARG A 99 -1.37 5.91 12.01
CA ARG A 99 -2.12 4.76 11.48
C ARG A 99 -3.02 4.22 12.58
N ILE A 100 -4.32 4.14 12.30
CA ILE A 100 -5.30 3.47 13.15
C ILE A 100 -5.51 2.08 12.57
N THR A 101 -5.29 1.05 13.38
CA THR A 101 -5.53 -0.36 13.01
C THR A 101 -6.59 -0.95 13.93
N ARG A 102 -7.59 -1.60 13.36
CA ARG A 102 -8.63 -2.35 14.07
C ARG A 102 -8.48 -3.84 13.78
N GLN A 103 -8.32 -4.63 14.83
CA GLN A 103 -8.21 -6.09 14.78
C GLN A 103 -9.62 -6.72 14.83
N GLY A 104 -10.35 -6.64 13.72
CA GLY A 104 -11.63 -7.34 13.54
C GLY A 104 -11.45 -8.69 12.85
N PRO A 105 -12.55 -9.30 12.35
CA PRO A 105 -12.48 -10.55 11.56
C PRO A 105 -11.58 -10.44 10.33
N ILE A 106 -11.54 -9.27 9.71
CA ILE A 106 -10.55 -8.86 8.71
C ILE A 106 -9.86 -7.64 9.30
N PRO A 107 -8.59 -7.76 9.70
CA PRO A 107 -7.83 -6.63 10.22
C PRO A 107 -7.68 -5.54 9.16
N LYS A 108 -7.98 -4.31 9.53
CA LYS A 108 -7.90 -3.14 8.64
C LYS A 108 -7.21 -1.99 9.33
N ALA A 109 -6.54 -1.16 8.55
CA ALA A 109 -5.89 0.06 8.98
C ALA A 109 -6.33 1.24 8.12
N ILE A 110 -6.16 2.44 8.64
CA ILE A 110 -6.35 3.69 7.90
C ILE A 110 -5.31 4.71 8.36
N ASP A 111 -4.73 5.43 7.42
CA ASP A 111 -3.79 6.49 7.72
C ASP A 111 -4.55 7.80 7.91
N VAL A 112 -4.33 8.44 9.05
CA VAL A 112 -5.08 9.64 9.47
C VAL A 112 -4.16 10.77 9.90
N ARG A 113 -4.69 11.98 9.86
CA ARG A 113 -4.10 13.17 10.50
C ARG A 113 -4.97 13.62 11.65
N VAL A 114 -4.37 13.94 12.77
CA VAL A 114 -5.07 14.52 13.91
C VAL A 114 -5.47 15.95 13.55
N CYS A 115 -6.75 16.27 13.64
CA CYS A 115 -7.31 17.57 13.24
C CYS A 115 -7.96 18.35 14.39
N SER A 116 -8.03 17.78 15.60
CA SER A 116 -8.45 18.49 16.82
C SER A 116 -7.49 18.23 17.97
N ALA A 117 -7.48 19.10 18.96
CA ALA A 117 -6.86 18.78 20.23
C ALA A 117 -7.57 17.58 20.89
N VAL A 118 -6.84 16.83 21.72
CA VAL A 118 -7.44 15.78 22.55
C VAL A 118 -8.27 16.44 23.62
N GLU A 119 -9.52 16.04 23.73
CA GLU A 119 -10.45 16.51 24.76
C GLU A 119 -10.53 15.47 25.88
N PHE A 120 -10.60 15.95 27.13
CA PHE A 120 -10.82 15.14 28.34
C PHE A 120 -12.14 15.53 28.99
N PRO A 121 -13.28 15.14 28.39
CA PRO A 121 -14.60 15.68 28.77
C PRO A 121 -15.06 15.26 30.17
N GLN A 122 -14.53 14.21 30.72
CA GLN A 122 -14.99 13.66 31.99
C GLN A 122 -13.86 13.00 32.76
N ASP A 123 -13.78 13.33 34.05
CA ASP A 123 -12.85 12.72 35.03
C ASP A 123 -13.69 12.08 36.14
N VAL A 124 -13.60 10.78 36.30
CA VAL A 124 -14.41 10.02 37.26
C VAL A 124 -13.49 9.14 38.10
N GLY A 125 -12.97 9.68 39.18
CA GLY A 125 -12.17 8.94 40.17
C GLY A 125 -10.94 8.27 39.58
N GLU A 126 -10.99 6.97 39.39
CA GLU A 126 -9.88 6.16 38.83
C GLU A 126 -9.93 6.01 37.31
N ALA A 127 -10.71 6.82 36.62
CA ALA A 127 -10.80 6.79 35.17
C ALA A 127 -11.11 8.18 34.60
N PHE A 128 -10.61 8.45 33.40
CA PHE A 128 -11.01 9.64 32.63
C PHE A 128 -11.37 9.25 31.19
N ARG A 129 -12.22 10.04 30.56
CA ARG A 129 -12.56 9.92 29.14
C ARG A 129 -11.66 10.78 28.29
N TRP A 130 -11.42 10.33 27.07
CA TRP A 130 -10.69 11.08 26.07
C TRP A 130 -11.42 11.00 24.72
N LEU A 131 -11.23 12.02 23.90
CA LEU A 131 -11.85 12.16 22.59
C LEU A 131 -10.91 12.93 21.67
N VAL A 132 -10.81 12.51 20.41
CA VAL A 132 -10.05 13.21 19.38
C VAL A 132 -10.72 13.05 18.02
N ARG A 133 -10.65 14.07 17.19
CA ARG A 133 -11.09 13.99 15.79
C ARG A 133 -9.90 13.87 14.88
N VAL A 134 -10.00 12.96 13.94
CA VAL A 134 -8.97 12.69 12.95
C VAL A 134 -9.57 12.68 11.54
N MET A 135 -8.76 12.97 10.56
CA MET A 135 -9.14 12.98 9.15
C MET A 135 -8.26 12.01 8.38
N ALA A 136 -8.85 11.16 7.58
CA ALA A 136 -8.17 10.34 6.60
C ALA A 136 -8.16 11.04 5.24
N PRO A 137 -7.02 11.56 4.78
CA PRO A 137 -6.92 12.20 3.47
C PRO A 137 -7.19 11.21 2.33
N TRP A 138 -6.79 9.95 2.53
CA TRP A 138 -7.11 8.81 1.69
C TRP A 138 -8.19 7.98 2.38
N PRO A 139 -9.45 8.00 1.89
CA PRO A 139 -10.60 7.50 2.65
C PRO A 139 -10.82 5.98 2.53
N TYR A 140 -9.80 5.25 2.14
CA TYR A 140 -9.85 3.81 1.99
C TYR A 140 -9.10 3.14 3.13
N LYS A 141 -9.62 2.00 3.57
CA LYS A 141 -8.93 1.16 4.54
C LYS A 141 -7.96 0.23 3.82
N ILE A 142 -6.86 -0.06 4.47
CA ILE A 142 -5.79 -0.90 3.94
C ILE A 142 -5.52 -2.08 4.87
N SER A 143 -4.82 -3.10 4.38
CA SER A 143 -4.30 -4.17 5.23
C SER A 143 -3.27 -3.60 6.23
N PRO A 144 -3.19 -4.12 7.47
CA PRO A 144 -2.22 -3.64 8.45
C PRO A 144 -0.76 -3.81 7.98
N SER A 145 -0.50 -4.86 7.21
CA SER A 145 0.81 -5.17 6.65
C SER A 145 0.76 -5.14 5.13
N PRO A 146 1.79 -4.62 4.47
CA PRO A 146 1.90 -4.67 3.03
C PRO A 146 2.23 -6.08 2.54
N LYS A 147 1.88 -6.36 1.30
CA LYS A 147 2.40 -7.47 0.50
C LYS A 147 3.56 -6.94 -0.33
N ALA A 148 4.70 -7.61 -0.29
CA ALA A 148 5.85 -7.25 -1.11
C ALA A 148 6.27 -8.45 -1.94
N ILE A 149 6.43 -8.24 -3.24
CA ILE A 149 6.89 -9.26 -4.18
C ILE A 149 8.06 -8.70 -4.96
N THR A 150 9.15 -9.47 -5.02
CA THR A 150 10.34 -9.11 -5.77
C THR A 150 10.53 -10.07 -6.93
N ALA A 151 10.80 -9.55 -8.11
CA ALA A 151 11.16 -10.31 -9.30
C ALA A 151 12.45 -9.79 -9.93
N VAL A 152 13.15 -10.69 -10.64
CA VAL A 152 14.33 -10.36 -11.45
C VAL A 152 13.88 -9.85 -12.80
N MET A 153 14.56 -8.85 -13.32
CA MET A 153 14.24 -8.25 -14.63
C MET A 153 15.03 -8.92 -15.74
N PHE A 154 14.38 -9.84 -16.42
CA PHE A 154 14.95 -10.63 -17.50
C PHE A 154 14.09 -10.46 -18.75
N SER A 155 14.60 -9.94 -19.87
CA SER A 155 13.79 -9.74 -21.09
C SER A 155 13.74 -10.99 -21.97
N GLY A 156 14.67 -11.87 -21.83
CA GLY A 156 14.78 -13.05 -22.67
C GLY A 156 14.65 -14.34 -21.87
N ILE A 157 13.75 -15.17 -22.29
CA ILE A 157 13.86 -16.57 -21.99
C ILE A 157 14.89 -17.11 -22.97
N ASP A 158 16.16 -17.14 -22.59
CA ASP A 158 17.07 -18.06 -23.23
C ASP A 158 16.60 -19.46 -22.87
N TYR A 159 15.69 -19.99 -23.68
CA TYR A 159 15.28 -21.37 -23.56
C TYR A 159 16.44 -22.26 -23.95
N TYR A 160 17.28 -22.62 -23.00
CA TYR A 160 18.24 -23.69 -23.19
C TYR A 160 17.54 -25.02 -22.95
N ARG A 161 17.39 -25.80 -23.97
CA ARG A 161 16.87 -27.17 -23.88
C ARG A 161 18.05 -28.13 -23.85
N THR A 162 18.38 -28.69 -22.70
CA THR A 162 19.39 -29.73 -22.58
C THR A 162 18.71 -31.10 -22.70
N TYR A 163 19.06 -31.83 -23.74
CA TYR A 163 18.72 -33.23 -23.88
C TYR A 163 19.98 -34.03 -23.60
N THR A 164 19.95 -34.94 -22.65
CA THR A 164 21.04 -35.86 -22.37
C THR A 164 20.81 -37.18 -23.11
N ASP A 165 21.87 -37.77 -23.68
CA ASP A 165 21.80 -39.02 -24.46
C ASP A 165 21.66 -40.28 -23.61
N SER A 166 21.48 -40.19 -22.31
CA SER A 166 21.18 -41.31 -21.43
C SER A 166 19.69 -41.50 -21.27
N ALA A 167 19.22 -42.71 -21.35
CA ALA A 167 17.78 -43.03 -21.27
C ALA A 167 17.12 -42.48 -19.99
N PRO A 168 16.00 -41.73 -20.13
CA PRO A 168 15.30 -41.40 -21.35
C PRO A 168 16.02 -40.32 -22.17
N TYR A 169 16.01 -40.48 -23.50
CA TYR A 169 16.79 -39.70 -24.47
C TYR A 169 16.50 -38.20 -24.40
N TYR A 170 17.54 -37.42 -24.07
CA TYR A 170 17.53 -35.95 -24.12
C TYR A 170 18.58 -35.51 -25.18
N ARG A 171 18.22 -34.56 -26.01
CA ARG A 171 19.14 -33.92 -26.95
C ARG A 171 19.51 -32.54 -26.47
N THR A 172 20.77 -32.19 -26.49
CA THR A 172 21.27 -30.85 -26.19
C THR A 172 21.48 -30.07 -27.49
N TYR A 173 20.91 -28.91 -27.59
CA TYR A 173 21.10 -27.97 -28.69
C TYR A 173 21.76 -26.71 -28.15
N VAL A 174 22.78 -26.21 -28.80
CA VAL A 174 23.46 -24.96 -28.48
C VAL A 174 23.31 -24.00 -29.64
N ASN A 175 23.02 -22.77 -29.41
CA ASN A 175 22.73 -21.77 -30.44
C ASN A 175 23.97 -21.03 -30.97
N THR A 176 25.12 -21.30 -30.49
CA THR A 176 26.43 -20.95 -31.10
C THR A 176 27.18 -22.23 -31.30
N SER A 177 27.78 -22.41 -32.45
CA SER A 177 28.41 -23.66 -32.80
C SER A 177 29.43 -24.11 -31.73
N PRO A 178 29.15 -25.24 -31.03
CA PRO A 178 27.98 -26.11 -31.02
C PRO A 178 26.76 -25.55 -30.27
N TYR A 179 25.52 -25.81 -30.74
CA TYR A 179 24.27 -25.26 -30.23
C TYR A 179 23.75 -26.04 -29.01
N TYR A 180 23.65 -25.39 -27.82
CA TYR A 180 23.04 -25.96 -26.62
C TYR A 180 21.76 -25.25 -26.28
N ARG A 181 20.70 -25.95 -25.92
CA ARG A 181 19.50 -25.40 -25.28
C ARG A 181 19.35 -26.04 -23.91
N THR A 182 19.56 -25.28 -22.88
CA THR A 182 19.35 -25.70 -21.50
C THR A 182 18.04 -25.09 -21.02
N TYR A 183 17.11 -25.90 -20.55
CA TYR A 183 16.00 -25.41 -19.75
C TYR A 183 16.43 -25.50 -18.29
N THR A 184 16.87 -24.42 -17.73
CA THR A 184 16.96 -24.28 -16.29
C THR A 184 15.62 -23.74 -15.83
N SER A 185 14.87 -24.55 -15.11
CA SER A 185 13.84 -23.98 -14.21
C SER A 185 14.60 -23.29 -13.10
N ASP A 186 14.89 -22.02 -13.25
CA ASP A 186 15.39 -21.23 -12.15
C ASP A 186 14.21 -20.99 -11.21
N THR A 187 14.10 -21.85 -10.20
CA THR A 187 13.08 -21.79 -9.16
C THR A 187 13.31 -20.61 -8.21
N SER A 188 14.37 -19.82 -8.42
CA SER A 188 14.70 -18.64 -7.59
C SER A 188 14.00 -17.36 -8.06
N VAL A 189 13.35 -17.36 -9.23
CA VAL A 189 13.01 -16.11 -9.93
C VAL A 189 11.57 -15.65 -9.79
N SER A 190 10.65 -16.48 -9.33
CA SER A 190 9.27 -16.00 -9.18
C SER A 190 8.42 -16.90 -8.29
N SER A 191 7.73 -16.30 -7.36
CA SER A 191 6.59 -16.91 -6.65
C SER A 191 5.42 -17.27 -7.60
N THR A 192 5.52 -16.94 -8.89
CA THR A 192 4.46 -17.06 -9.91
C THR A 192 4.77 -18.04 -11.04
N GLY A 193 5.65 -19.03 -10.84
CA GLY A 193 5.80 -20.10 -11.83
C GLY A 193 6.61 -19.75 -13.07
N GLY A 194 7.61 -18.87 -12.94
CA GLY A 194 8.75 -18.89 -13.87
C GLY A 194 8.62 -18.10 -15.17
N LEU A 195 7.74 -17.11 -15.25
CA LEU A 195 7.80 -16.13 -16.34
C LEU A 195 8.68 -14.95 -15.89
N PRO A 196 9.81 -14.69 -16.57
CA PRO A 196 10.65 -13.55 -16.26
C PRO A 196 9.88 -12.25 -16.47
N ASN A 197 10.20 -11.22 -15.70
CA ASN A 197 9.60 -9.88 -15.76
C ASN A 197 8.12 -9.80 -15.37
N LEU A 198 7.53 -10.88 -14.84
CA LEU A 198 6.15 -10.89 -14.37
C LEU A 198 6.09 -10.91 -12.85
N VAL A 199 5.26 -10.02 -12.30
CA VAL A 199 4.90 -10.02 -10.90
C VAL A 199 3.39 -10.21 -10.80
N ALA A 200 2.96 -11.32 -10.22
CA ALA A 200 1.55 -11.51 -9.88
C ALA A 200 1.33 -11.10 -8.43
N ILE A 201 0.41 -10.19 -8.22
CA ILE A 201 0.02 -9.71 -6.90
C ILE A 201 -1.50 -9.68 -6.79
N THR A 202 -2.04 -10.11 -5.65
CA THR A 202 -3.48 -10.12 -5.41
C THR A 202 -3.85 -9.01 -4.45
N ASN A 203 -4.85 -8.21 -4.83
CA ASN A 203 -5.53 -7.27 -3.95
C ASN A 203 -6.81 -7.96 -3.43
N ASP A 204 -6.79 -8.43 -2.18
CA ASP A 204 -7.92 -9.11 -1.54
C ASP A 204 -9.03 -8.14 -1.08
N GLY A 205 -8.84 -6.85 -1.31
CA GLY A 205 -9.82 -5.80 -1.04
C GLY A 205 -10.90 -5.66 -2.12
N ASN A 206 -11.73 -4.63 -1.97
CA ASN A 206 -12.80 -4.29 -2.91
C ASN A 206 -12.67 -2.87 -3.49
N ALA A 207 -11.50 -2.28 -3.35
CA ALA A 207 -11.13 -0.99 -3.95
C ALA A 207 -9.79 -1.13 -4.66
N ASP A 208 -9.50 -0.20 -5.57
CA ASP A 208 -8.22 -0.12 -6.25
C ASP A 208 -7.10 0.17 -5.25
N ALA A 209 -6.01 -0.58 -5.34
CA ALA A 209 -4.82 -0.39 -4.54
C ALA A 209 -3.72 0.26 -5.39
N TYR A 210 -2.95 1.12 -4.77
CA TYR A 210 -1.88 1.88 -5.43
C TYR A 210 -0.53 1.42 -4.88
N PRO A 211 0.24 0.63 -5.66
CA PRO A 211 1.50 0.08 -5.19
C PRO A 211 2.62 1.12 -5.13
N ILE A 212 3.57 0.85 -4.24
CA ILE A 212 4.91 1.44 -4.31
C ILE A 212 5.78 0.46 -5.08
N ILE A 213 6.42 0.93 -6.14
CA ILE A 213 7.26 0.13 -7.03
C ILE A 213 8.70 0.59 -6.86
N GLN A 214 9.57 -0.34 -6.50
CA GLN A 214 10.99 -0.11 -6.37
C GLN A 214 11.72 -0.86 -7.47
N LEU A 215 12.51 -0.15 -8.26
CA LEU A 215 13.37 -0.68 -9.28
C LEU A 215 14.82 -0.48 -8.88
N THR A 216 15.59 -1.55 -8.86
CA THR A 216 17.02 -1.51 -8.61
C THR A 216 17.76 -1.90 -9.88
N GLY A 217 18.69 -1.04 -10.31
CA GLY A 217 19.49 -1.24 -11.54
C GLY A 217 20.49 -2.40 -11.44
N PRO A 218 21.24 -2.63 -12.50
CA PRO A 218 21.40 -1.77 -13.68
C PRO A 218 20.32 -1.97 -14.74
N LEU A 219 19.76 -0.89 -15.26
CA LEU A 219 18.84 -0.86 -16.40
C LEU A 219 19.35 0.18 -17.40
N VAL A 220 19.88 -0.29 -18.51
CA VAL A 220 20.50 0.55 -19.53
C VAL A 220 19.66 0.49 -20.80
N GLY A 221 19.49 1.61 -21.48
CA GLY A 221 18.76 1.65 -22.76
C GLY A 221 17.62 2.66 -22.80
N ARG A 222 17.53 3.54 -21.82
CA ARG A 222 16.66 4.73 -21.75
C ARG A 222 15.16 4.51 -21.95
N SER A 223 14.69 3.27 -22.06
CA SER A 223 13.26 3.01 -22.10
C SER A 223 12.98 1.63 -21.50
N TRP A 224 12.32 1.64 -20.39
CA TRP A 224 11.68 0.47 -19.86
C TRP A 224 10.22 0.82 -19.56
N GLU A 225 9.37 -0.14 -19.69
CA GLU A 225 7.93 0.02 -19.56
C GLU A 225 7.41 -0.93 -18.48
N LEU A 226 6.57 -0.42 -17.60
CA LEU A 226 5.81 -1.20 -16.65
C LEU A 226 4.36 -1.28 -17.13
N VAL A 227 3.87 -2.47 -17.38
CA VAL A 227 2.50 -2.72 -17.86
C VAL A 227 1.74 -3.49 -16.79
N ASN A 228 0.57 -3.01 -16.41
CA ASN A 228 -0.41 -3.83 -15.71
C ASN A 228 -1.30 -4.53 -16.73
N GLU A 229 -1.04 -5.81 -16.99
CA GLU A 229 -1.80 -6.60 -17.97
C GLU A 229 -3.28 -6.78 -17.60
N SER A 230 -3.60 -6.62 -16.32
CA SER A 230 -4.98 -6.78 -15.83
C SER A 230 -5.84 -5.54 -16.07
N THR A 231 -5.25 -4.35 -16.08
CA THR A 231 -5.95 -3.07 -16.33
C THR A 231 -5.65 -2.49 -17.72
N GLY A 232 -4.56 -2.91 -18.35
CA GLY A 232 -4.06 -2.36 -19.61
C GLY A 232 -3.30 -1.04 -19.44
N GLU A 233 -3.09 -0.58 -18.22
CA GLU A 233 -2.31 0.64 -17.95
C GLU A 233 -0.83 0.38 -18.15
N SER A 234 -0.13 1.34 -18.72
CA SER A 234 1.31 1.29 -18.91
C SER A 234 2.00 2.60 -18.54
N MET A 235 3.20 2.46 -18.02
CA MET A 235 4.07 3.55 -17.60
C MET A 235 5.46 3.33 -18.19
N THR A 236 5.98 4.34 -18.91
CA THR A 236 7.30 4.30 -19.53
C THR A 236 8.23 5.27 -18.82
N PHE A 237 9.49 4.87 -18.66
CA PHE A 237 10.54 5.72 -18.11
C PHE A 237 11.68 5.87 -19.10
N GLY A 238 12.09 7.11 -19.32
CA GLY A 238 13.21 7.48 -20.17
C GLY A 238 14.53 7.66 -19.40
N LEU A 239 14.81 6.82 -18.38
CA LEU A 239 15.95 7.00 -17.50
C LEU A 239 16.79 5.72 -17.40
N ASP A 240 18.11 5.85 -17.53
CA ASP A 240 19.05 4.76 -17.22
C ASP A 240 19.28 4.67 -15.72
N LEU A 241 19.31 3.45 -15.19
CA LEU A 241 19.67 3.16 -13.81
C LEU A 241 21.02 2.46 -13.76
N GLY A 242 21.98 3.00 -13.00
CA GLY A 242 23.24 2.34 -12.69
C GLY A 242 23.06 1.15 -11.73
N SER A 243 24.12 0.38 -11.51
CA SER A 243 24.07 -0.84 -10.68
C SER A 243 23.70 -0.62 -9.21
N THR A 244 23.89 0.57 -8.70
CA THR A 244 23.56 0.96 -7.31
C THR A 244 22.32 1.81 -7.20
N ASP A 245 21.74 2.18 -8.33
CA ASP A 245 20.62 3.09 -8.37
C ASP A 245 19.33 2.38 -7.98
N THR A 246 18.51 3.11 -7.23
CA THR A 246 17.18 2.65 -6.84
C THR A 246 16.17 3.74 -7.16
N LEU A 247 15.25 3.40 -8.03
CA LEU A 247 14.10 4.24 -8.38
C LEU A 247 12.89 3.80 -7.57
N ILE A 248 12.26 4.74 -6.87
CA ILE A 248 11.04 4.50 -6.09
C ILE A 248 9.90 5.27 -6.73
N ILE A 249 8.83 4.57 -7.07
CA ILE A 249 7.63 5.09 -7.71
C ILE A 249 6.47 4.90 -6.75
N ASP A 250 5.83 5.99 -6.33
CA ASP A 250 4.58 5.98 -5.57
C ASP A 250 3.43 6.26 -6.54
N THR A 251 2.65 5.24 -6.85
CA THR A 251 1.55 5.38 -7.83
C THR A 251 0.35 6.13 -7.28
N LEU A 252 0.18 6.20 -5.94
CA LEU A 252 -0.87 6.99 -5.30
C LEU A 252 -0.57 8.48 -5.35
N GLN A 253 0.66 8.85 -4.97
CA GLN A 253 1.11 10.25 -4.96
C GLN A 253 1.50 10.74 -6.35
N LYS A 254 1.65 9.83 -7.32
CA LYS A 254 2.16 10.09 -8.66
C LYS A 254 3.53 10.77 -8.62
N THR A 255 4.43 10.21 -7.83
CA THR A 255 5.80 10.69 -7.67
C THR A 255 6.81 9.60 -7.99
N ALA A 256 7.97 9.99 -8.49
CA ALA A 256 9.08 9.09 -8.74
C ALA A 256 10.38 9.73 -8.25
N TYR A 257 11.18 8.95 -7.52
CA TYR A 257 12.43 9.40 -6.90
C TYR A 257 13.59 8.47 -7.24
N LEU A 258 14.68 9.04 -7.72
CA LEU A 258 15.97 8.36 -7.83
C LEU A 258 16.86 8.84 -6.67
N GLY A 259 17.00 8.01 -5.64
CA GLY A 259 17.55 8.43 -4.37
C GLY A 259 16.72 9.56 -3.76
N SER A 260 17.31 10.77 -3.65
CA SER A 260 16.61 11.97 -3.16
C SER A 260 16.11 12.90 -4.28
N GLN A 261 16.40 12.58 -5.54
CA GLN A 261 16.06 13.42 -6.67
C GLN A 261 14.69 13.03 -7.22
N ALA A 262 13.78 14.00 -7.37
CA ALA A 262 12.51 13.83 -8.05
C ALA A 262 12.73 13.68 -9.56
N VAL A 263 12.14 12.63 -10.13
CA VAL A 263 12.32 12.25 -11.54
C VAL A 263 11.01 11.93 -12.25
N GLU A 264 9.89 12.36 -11.71
CA GLU A 264 8.55 12.16 -12.27
C GLU A 264 8.38 12.72 -13.69
N TYR A 265 9.16 13.70 -14.09
CA TYR A 265 9.14 14.27 -15.44
C TYR A 265 9.72 13.33 -16.52
N TYR A 266 10.36 12.22 -16.13
CA TYR A 266 10.75 11.14 -17.05
C TYR A 266 9.68 10.06 -17.20
N VAL A 267 8.55 10.21 -16.51
CA VAL A 267 7.42 9.29 -16.57
C VAL A 267 6.48 9.71 -17.69
N GLU A 268 6.17 8.77 -18.57
CA GLU A 268 5.16 8.91 -19.62
C GLU A 268 4.12 7.80 -19.46
N GLY A 269 2.85 8.11 -19.75
CA GLY A 269 1.74 7.16 -19.66
C GLY A 269 0.96 7.22 -18.36
N ASP A 270 0.38 6.09 -17.99
CA ASP A 270 -0.50 5.96 -16.82
C ASP A 270 0.27 5.55 -15.55
N TRP A 271 -0.32 5.84 -14.40
CA TRP A 271 0.19 5.39 -13.10
C TRP A 271 -0.56 4.12 -12.69
N PRO A 272 0.05 2.92 -12.85
CA PRO A 272 -0.66 1.67 -12.71
C PRO A 272 -1.23 1.47 -11.30
N HIS A 273 -2.47 1.03 -11.22
CA HIS A 273 -3.11 0.60 -9.99
C HIS A 273 -3.42 -0.91 -10.02
N LEU A 274 -3.70 -1.50 -8.87
CA LEU A 274 -4.11 -2.89 -8.73
C LEU A 274 -5.63 -2.93 -8.50
N GLN A 275 -6.36 -3.48 -9.46
CA GLN A 275 -7.79 -3.73 -9.29
C GLN A 275 -8.04 -4.82 -8.23
N PRO A 276 -9.25 -4.92 -7.65
CA PRO A 276 -9.63 -6.05 -6.80
C PRO A 276 -9.42 -7.39 -7.49
N GLY A 277 -8.79 -8.33 -6.79
CA GLY A 277 -8.45 -9.66 -7.31
C GLY A 277 -7.00 -9.75 -7.79
N ALA A 278 -6.75 -10.70 -8.70
CA ALA A 278 -5.42 -10.97 -9.22
C ALA A 278 -4.98 -9.91 -10.24
N ASN A 279 -3.74 -9.44 -10.10
CA ASN A 279 -3.11 -8.51 -11.01
C ASN A 279 -1.77 -9.06 -11.49
N ILE A 280 -1.44 -8.81 -12.74
CA ILE A 280 -0.18 -9.19 -13.37
C ILE A 280 0.51 -7.93 -13.86
N LEU A 281 1.66 -7.64 -13.27
CA LEU A 281 2.52 -6.54 -13.67
C LEU A 281 3.72 -7.08 -14.43
N ARG A 282 3.98 -6.53 -15.60
CA ARG A 282 5.10 -6.90 -16.45
C ARG A 282 6.03 -5.71 -16.64
N VAL A 283 7.33 -5.97 -16.52
CA VAL A 283 8.35 -4.99 -16.91
C VAL A 283 8.94 -5.40 -18.26
N LEU A 284 8.83 -4.49 -19.21
CA LEU A 284 9.43 -4.63 -20.53
C LEU A 284 10.74 -3.84 -20.55
N VAL A 285 11.85 -4.51 -20.80
CA VAL A 285 13.18 -3.90 -20.91
C VAL A 285 13.77 -4.19 -22.28
N GLY A 286 14.45 -3.21 -22.86
CA GLY A 286 15.07 -3.38 -24.16
C GLY A 286 16.31 -4.29 -24.15
N VAL A 287 16.94 -4.43 -23.00
CA VAL A 287 18.16 -5.25 -22.80
C VAL A 287 18.03 -6.02 -21.50
N ASP A 288 18.32 -7.32 -21.55
CA ASP A 288 18.32 -8.19 -20.39
C ASP A 288 19.33 -7.80 -19.34
N ASN A 289 18.90 -7.73 -18.10
CA ASN A 289 19.80 -7.57 -16.99
C ASN A 289 19.39 -8.45 -15.80
N PRO A 290 20.08 -9.56 -15.55
CA PRO A 290 19.75 -10.48 -14.46
C PRO A 290 20.01 -9.90 -13.07
N ASP A 291 20.77 -8.80 -12.98
CA ASP A 291 21.08 -8.15 -11.71
C ASP A 291 20.03 -7.11 -11.33
N ALA A 292 19.21 -6.66 -12.28
CA ALA A 292 18.12 -5.73 -12.00
C ALA A 292 16.94 -6.41 -11.29
N ARG A 293 16.31 -5.70 -10.39
CA ARG A 293 15.19 -6.18 -9.57
C ARG A 293 14.04 -5.19 -9.58
N ILE A 294 12.83 -5.73 -9.60
CA ILE A 294 11.62 -4.98 -9.29
C ILE A 294 11.01 -5.52 -8.00
N THR A 295 10.70 -4.65 -7.09
CA THR A 295 9.93 -4.97 -5.88
C THR A 295 8.65 -4.16 -5.90
N ILE A 296 7.50 -4.84 -5.82
CA ILE A 296 6.19 -4.23 -5.76
C ILE A 296 5.64 -4.41 -4.37
N THR A 297 5.36 -3.32 -3.70
CA THR A 297 4.79 -3.29 -2.36
C THR A 297 3.40 -2.70 -2.42
N SER A 298 2.40 -3.43 -1.99
CA SER A 298 1.00 -3.00 -2.00
C SER A 298 0.27 -3.42 -0.74
N TYR A 299 -0.78 -2.68 -0.43
CA TYR A 299 -1.75 -3.02 0.61
C TYR A 299 -3.06 -3.45 -0.06
N ASP A 300 -3.73 -4.45 0.51
CA ASP A 300 -5.12 -4.70 0.14
C ASP A 300 -5.96 -3.49 0.54
N THR A 301 -6.90 -3.10 -0.31
CA THR A 301 -7.63 -1.84 -0.14
C THR A 301 -9.14 -2.05 -0.14
N TRP A 302 -9.84 -1.46 0.83
CA TRP A 302 -11.30 -1.58 0.99
C TRP A 302 -11.99 -0.23 0.99
N LYS A 303 -13.20 -0.21 0.40
CA LYS A 303 -14.08 0.97 0.40
C LYS A 303 -14.72 1.24 1.76
N ARG A 304 -14.79 0.18 2.61
CA ARG A 304 -15.41 0.21 3.93
C ARG A 304 -14.61 -0.60 4.95
#